data_97054b73e7192b75a115eaeab6dfd629
#
_entry.id   97054b73e7192b75a115eaeab6dfd629
#
_cell.length_a   1.000
_cell.length_b   1.000
_cell.length_c   1.000
_cell.angle_alpha   90.00
_cell.angle_beta   90.00
_cell.angle_gamma   90.00
#
_symmetry.space_group_name_H-M   'P 1'
#
loop_
_entity.id
_entity.type
_entity.pdbx_description
1 polymer ?
#
loop_
_entity_poly.entity_id
_entity_poly.type
_entity_poly.pdbx_seq_one_letter_code
_entity_poly.pdbx_strand_id
1 'polypeptide(L)'
;IEHAAMSAFWNGGQNCSANMRQLIAAPLVEEFTGRIIDRVKAFKLGDPLDPSTDIGSMITKDHKEMVMSYIQSGIAEGAGMLMGGDSDFPGHFIKPTVFENVTPEMKIAKEEIFGPVLGIMSVKNADEALKIASDTDYGLHATVFTQNIDQALHMARSLPCGTVSVNGFSEGDIKTPFGGYKQSGSLARDNGTEAIEQYLQTKTIWVQTKNT
;
A
#
# COMPACT_ATOMS: atom_id res chain seq x y z
N ILE A 1 13.81 -0.32 6.52
CA ILE A 1 13.22 1.01 6.77
C ILE A 1 13.02 1.77 5.46
N GLU A 2 14.04 1.90 4.59
CA GLU A 2 13.91 2.68 3.35
C GLU A 2 12.71 2.24 2.49
N HIS A 3 12.62 0.96 2.16
CA HIS A 3 11.50 0.43 1.38
C HIS A 3 10.15 0.53 2.12
N ALA A 4 10.14 0.45 3.44
CA ALA A 4 8.93 0.63 4.23
C ALA A 4 8.41 2.07 4.17
N ALA A 5 9.31 3.06 4.28
CA ALA A 5 8.95 4.47 4.13
C ALA A 5 8.52 4.80 2.70
N MET A 6 9.31 4.35 1.70
CA MET A 6 8.97 4.58 0.29
C MET A 6 7.63 3.95 -0.10
N SER A 7 7.33 2.74 0.37
CA SER A 7 6.07 2.07 0.05
C SER A 7 4.84 2.79 0.59
N ALA A 8 4.97 3.55 1.68
CA ALA A 8 3.85 4.28 2.28
C ALA A 8 3.71 5.71 1.77
N PHE A 9 4.83 6.38 1.44
CA PHE A 9 4.85 7.82 1.21
C PHE A 9 5.23 8.24 -0.21
N TRP A 10 5.67 7.31 -1.07
CA TRP A 10 5.91 7.61 -2.47
C TRP A 10 4.67 8.23 -3.13
N ASN A 11 4.88 9.26 -3.95
CA ASN A 11 3.80 10.05 -4.53
C ASN A 11 2.80 10.62 -3.50
N GLY A 12 3.26 10.92 -2.27
CA GLY A 12 2.40 11.39 -1.19
C GLY A 12 1.36 10.34 -0.74
N GLY A 13 1.65 9.05 -0.90
CA GLY A 13 0.70 7.96 -0.61
C GLY A 13 -0.49 7.88 -1.57
N GLN A 14 -0.50 8.68 -2.63
CA GLN A 14 -1.50 8.65 -3.70
C GLN A 14 -1.12 7.59 -4.74
N ASN A 15 -0.99 6.36 -4.29
CA ASN A 15 -0.62 5.20 -5.07
C ASN A 15 -1.41 3.98 -4.58
N CYS A 16 -2.05 3.25 -5.49
CA CYS A 16 -2.85 2.07 -5.18
C CYS A 16 -2.06 0.91 -4.56
N SER A 17 -0.74 0.85 -4.79
CA SER A 17 0.16 -0.14 -4.18
C SER A 17 0.80 0.34 -2.87
N ALA A 18 0.40 1.50 -2.33
CA ALA A 18 0.98 2.04 -1.10
C ALA A 18 0.71 1.13 0.10
N ASN A 19 1.78 0.75 0.81
CA ASN A 19 1.70 -0.09 2.00
C ASN A 19 1.46 0.77 3.26
N MET A 20 0.26 1.29 3.39
CA MET A 20 -0.13 2.15 4.50
C MET A 20 -0.33 1.41 5.83
N ARG A 21 -0.49 0.08 5.82
CA ARG A 21 -0.59 -0.77 7.00
C ARG A 21 0.71 -1.55 7.17
N GLN A 22 1.45 -1.30 8.23
CA GLN A 22 2.69 -2.00 8.51
C GLN A 22 2.56 -2.86 9.76
N LEU A 23 2.58 -4.18 9.55
CA LEU A 23 2.46 -5.20 10.57
C LEU A 23 3.86 -5.59 11.05
N ILE A 24 4.21 -5.20 12.26
CA ILE A 24 5.57 -5.32 12.79
C ILE A 24 5.58 -6.33 13.93
N ALA A 25 6.51 -7.29 13.88
CA ALA A 25 6.70 -8.25 14.97
C ALA A 25 6.95 -7.51 16.29
N ALA A 26 6.23 -7.88 17.35
CA ALA A 26 6.21 -7.17 18.62
C ALA A 26 7.60 -6.79 19.18
N PRO A 27 8.63 -7.67 19.14
CA PRO A 27 9.96 -7.30 19.62
C PRO A 27 10.68 -6.22 18.80
N LEU A 28 10.20 -5.92 17.59
CA LEU A 28 10.82 -4.96 16.66
C LEU A 28 10.08 -3.63 16.60
N VAL A 29 8.91 -3.50 17.22
CA VAL A 29 8.04 -2.32 17.10
C VAL A 29 8.74 -1.04 17.51
N GLU A 30 9.38 -1.04 18.68
CA GLU A 30 10.05 0.15 19.22
C GLU A 30 11.20 0.61 18.31
N GLU A 31 12.09 -0.31 17.90
CA GLU A 31 13.20 0.01 17.00
C GLU A 31 12.69 0.46 15.63
N PHE A 32 11.71 -0.27 15.09
CA PHE A 32 11.11 0.07 13.80
C PHE A 32 10.48 1.46 13.84
N THR A 33 9.69 1.76 14.86
CA THR A 33 8.99 3.04 15.04
C THR A 33 9.99 4.20 15.12
N GLY A 34 11.04 4.08 15.90
CA GLY A 34 12.08 5.10 15.98
C GLY A 34 12.73 5.37 14.62
N ARG A 35 13.17 4.31 13.94
CA ARG A 35 13.85 4.40 12.65
C ARG A 35 12.95 4.89 11.51
N ILE A 36 11.67 4.51 11.50
CA ILE A 36 10.74 4.97 10.46
C ILE A 36 10.43 6.46 10.62
N ILE A 37 10.26 6.94 11.85
CA ILE A 37 10.07 8.36 12.15
C ILE A 37 11.27 9.19 11.68
N ASP A 38 12.49 8.76 11.99
CA ASP A 38 13.70 9.48 11.57
C ASP A 38 13.80 9.55 10.04
N ARG A 39 13.46 8.46 9.35
CA ARG A 39 13.44 8.44 7.88
C ARG A 39 12.36 9.35 7.31
N VAL A 40 11.15 9.32 7.87
CA VAL A 40 10.01 10.10 7.40
C VAL A 40 10.21 11.60 7.64
N LYS A 41 10.85 11.99 8.74
CA LYS A 41 11.24 13.39 9.02
C LYS A 41 12.19 13.96 7.96
N ALA A 42 12.95 13.14 7.29
CA ALA A 42 13.88 13.57 6.25
C ALA A 42 13.20 13.90 4.91
N PHE A 43 11.93 13.51 4.72
CA PHE A 43 11.20 13.86 3.52
C PHE A 43 10.90 15.36 3.44
N LYS A 44 11.18 15.94 2.29
CA LYS A 44 10.90 17.35 1.99
C LYS A 44 9.55 17.48 1.30
N LEU A 45 8.68 18.28 1.90
CA LEU A 45 7.46 18.74 1.24
C LEU A 45 7.79 19.95 0.37
N GLY A 46 7.22 20.03 -0.83
CA GLY A 46 7.49 21.18 -1.70
C GLY A 46 6.82 21.08 -3.06
N ASP A 47 7.24 21.99 -3.94
CA ASP A 47 6.82 22.01 -5.34
C ASP A 47 7.22 20.72 -6.04
N PRO A 48 6.29 19.96 -6.66
CA PRO A 48 6.60 18.73 -7.36
C PRO A 48 7.50 18.91 -8.59
N LEU A 49 7.69 20.13 -9.06
CA LEU A 49 8.65 20.44 -10.13
C LEU A 49 10.09 20.69 -9.61
N ASP A 50 10.27 20.81 -8.30
CA ASP A 50 11.59 20.89 -7.70
C ASP A 50 12.17 19.48 -7.49
N PRO A 51 13.32 19.13 -8.13
CA PRO A 51 13.94 17.81 -7.98
C PRO A 51 14.34 17.44 -6.53
N SER A 52 14.38 18.39 -5.63
CA SER A 52 14.67 18.16 -4.20
C SER A 52 13.43 17.85 -3.36
N THR A 53 12.23 17.90 -3.95
CA THR A 53 10.98 17.57 -3.28
C THR A 53 10.76 16.06 -3.27
N ASP A 54 10.48 15.52 -2.08
CA ASP A 54 10.09 14.11 -1.91
C ASP A 54 8.58 13.92 -1.96
N ILE A 55 7.81 14.88 -1.41
CA ILE A 55 6.36 14.78 -1.27
C ILE A 55 5.70 16.09 -1.75
N GLY A 56 4.86 15.96 -2.77
CA GLY A 56 4.04 17.04 -3.30
C GLY A 56 2.70 17.21 -2.57
N SER A 57 1.82 18.02 -3.17
CA SER A 57 0.46 18.25 -2.66
C SER A 57 -0.49 17.10 -2.97
N MET A 58 -1.59 17.03 -2.24
CA MET A 58 -2.75 16.23 -2.65
C MET A 58 -3.34 16.79 -3.95
N ILE A 59 -3.97 15.91 -4.73
CA ILE A 59 -4.48 16.26 -6.06
C ILE A 59 -5.54 17.37 -6.04
N THR A 60 -6.39 17.42 -5.01
CA THR A 60 -7.45 18.43 -4.84
C THR A 60 -7.62 18.79 -3.38
N LYS A 61 -8.37 19.90 -3.15
CA LYS A 61 -8.79 20.31 -1.81
C LYS A 61 -9.67 19.24 -1.16
N ASP A 62 -10.65 18.73 -1.88
CA ASP A 62 -11.59 17.73 -1.36
C ASP A 62 -10.86 16.46 -0.95
N HIS A 63 -9.84 16.06 -1.73
CA HIS A 63 -8.99 14.91 -1.38
C HIS A 63 -8.17 15.18 -0.11
N LYS A 64 -7.59 16.38 0.02
CA LYS A 64 -6.93 16.79 1.28
C LYS A 64 -7.88 16.66 2.46
N GLU A 65 -9.09 17.21 2.34
CA GLU A 65 -10.10 17.18 3.41
C GLU A 65 -10.49 15.74 3.77
N MET A 66 -10.63 14.87 2.78
CA MET A 66 -10.88 13.44 2.98
C MET A 66 -9.74 12.78 3.77
N VAL A 67 -8.48 12.95 3.35
CA VAL A 67 -7.32 12.38 4.06
C VAL A 67 -7.23 12.92 5.49
N MET A 68 -7.46 14.23 5.68
CA MET A 68 -7.51 14.82 7.01
C MET A 68 -8.62 14.22 7.89
N SER A 69 -9.77 13.85 7.30
CA SER A 69 -10.84 13.17 8.04
C SER A 69 -10.41 11.79 8.55
N TYR A 70 -9.62 11.06 7.77
CA TYR A 70 -9.02 9.78 8.22
C TYR A 70 -8.03 9.99 9.36
N ILE A 71 -7.17 11.02 9.27
CA ILE A 71 -6.23 11.35 10.35
C ILE A 71 -7.01 11.64 11.65
N GLN A 72 -8.08 12.44 11.58
CA GLN A 72 -8.93 12.72 12.74
C GLN A 72 -9.64 11.47 13.26
N SER A 73 -10.10 10.58 12.39
CA SER A 73 -10.68 9.30 12.79
C SER A 73 -9.68 8.45 13.56
N GLY A 74 -8.44 8.31 13.07
CA GLY A 74 -7.40 7.56 13.77
C GLY A 74 -7.14 8.08 15.19
N ILE A 75 -7.07 9.41 15.36
CA ILE A 75 -6.93 10.04 16.67
C ILE A 75 -8.15 9.75 17.55
N ALA A 76 -9.35 9.91 17.02
CA ALA A 76 -10.60 9.70 17.76
C ALA A 76 -10.81 8.24 18.19
N GLU A 77 -10.31 7.29 17.38
CA GLU A 77 -10.36 5.86 17.67
C GLU A 77 -9.24 5.40 18.61
N GLY A 78 -8.31 6.29 19.00
CA GLY A 78 -7.28 6.03 19.99
C GLY A 78 -5.91 5.61 19.44
N ALA A 79 -5.68 5.73 18.14
CA ALA A 79 -4.33 5.58 17.59
C ALA A 79 -3.41 6.72 18.05
N GLY A 80 -2.18 6.40 18.40
CA GLY A 80 -1.16 7.36 18.79
C GLY A 80 -0.55 8.05 17.56
N MET A 81 -0.87 9.32 17.30
CA MET A 81 -0.22 10.07 16.23
C MET A 81 1.17 10.52 16.67
N LEU A 82 2.22 9.94 16.09
CA LEU A 82 3.62 10.21 16.42
C LEU A 82 4.16 11.44 15.70
N MET A 83 3.68 11.69 14.49
CA MET A 83 4.04 12.86 13.69
C MET A 83 3.01 13.09 12.56
N GLY A 84 3.05 14.26 11.93
CA GLY A 84 2.28 14.57 10.73
C GLY A 84 1.11 15.52 10.96
N GLY A 85 -0.01 15.26 10.29
CA GLY A 85 -1.18 16.11 10.29
C GLY A 85 -1.15 17.21 9.22
N ASP A 86 -1.89 18.27 9.44
CA ASP A 86 -2.00 19.38 8.49
C ASP A 86 -0.66 20.09 8.24
N SER A 87 -0.54 20.71 7.10
CA SER A 87 0.66 21.42 6.68
C SER A 87 0.44 22.92 6.66
N ASP A 88 1.49 23.67 7.07
CA ASP A 88 1.53 25.14 6.97
C ASP A 88 1.87 25.62 5.54
N PHE A 89 2.20 24.68 4.61
CA PHE A 89 2.40 25.04 3.21
C PHE A 89 1.09 25.50 2.56
N PRO A 90 1.12 26.56 1.74
CA PRO A 90 -0.05 26.98 1.00
C PRO A 90 -0.49 25.92 0.00
N GLY A 91 -1.78 25.64 -0.08
CA GLY A 91 -2.35 24.64 -0.98
C GLY A 91 -2.78 23.34 -0.27
N HIS A 92 -2.70 22.22 -0.98
CA HIS A 92 -3.30 20.95 -0.53
C HIS A 92 -2.26 19.99 0.09
N PHE A 93 -1.29 20.52 0.83
CA PHE A 93 -0.26 19.72 1.46
C PHE A 93 -0.74 19.07 2.76
N ILE A 94 -0.26 17.85 3.01
CA ILE A 94 -0.39 17.11 4.26
C ILE A 94 1.01 16.63 4.65
N LYS A 95 1.38 16.81 5.91
CA LYS A 95 2.65 16.26 6.43
C LYS A 95 2.57 14.74 6.47
N PRO A 96 3.63 14.02 6.12
CA PRO A 96 3.71 12.57 6.32
C PRO A 96 3.29 12.22 7.75
N THR A 97 2.27 11.40 7.87
CA THR A 97 1.62 11.11 9.14
C THR A 97 1.86 9.67 9.54
N VAL A 98 2.35 9.46 10.74
CA VAL A 98 2.64 8.13 11.28
C VAL A 98 1.84 7.90 12.55
N PHE A 99 1.07 6.81 12.57
CA PHE A 99 0.33 6.33 13.72
C PHE A 99 0.96 5.07 14.31
N GLU A 100 1.00 4.99 15.63
CA GLU A 100 1.27 3.76 16.37
C GLU A 100 0.00 3.24 17.06
N ASN A 101 0.07 2.03 17.60
CA ASN A 101 -1.04 1.39 18.31
C ASN A 101 -2.33 1.30 17.46
N VAL A 102 -2.16 1.17 16.15
CA VAL A 102 -3.30 0.96 15.25
C VAL A 102 -3.81 -0.47 15.42
N THR A 103 -5.13 -0.62 15.55
CA THR A 103 -5.77 -1.93 15.61
C THR A 103 -6.50 -2.26 14.30
N PRO A 104 -6.72 -3.53 13.98
CA PRO A 104 -7.41 -3.94 12.75
C PRO A 104 -8.84 -3.38 12.62
N GLU A 105 -9.48 -3.02 13.74
CA GLU A 105 -10.85 -2.50 13.78
C GLU A 105 -10.96 -1.04 13.39
N MET A 106 -9.89 -0.27 13.52
CA MET A 106 -9.87 1.16 13.23
C MET A 106 -10.12 1.45 11.74
N LYS A 107 -10.81 2.55 11.48
CA LYS A 107 -11.12 2.98 10.11
C LYS A 107 -9.88 3.15 9.25
N ILE A 108 -8.81 3.73 9.82
CA ILE A 108 -7.52 3.91 9.14
C ILE A 108 -6.78 2.60 8.81
N ALA A 109 -7.21 1.46 9.40
CA ALA A 109 -6.69 0.15 9.10
C ALA A 109 -7.53 -0.63 8.09
N LYS A 110 -8.81 -0.28 7.93
CA LYS A 110 -9.77 -0.98 7.07
C LYS A 110 -9.93 -0.35 5.70
N GLU A 111 -9.94 0.97 5.64
CA GLU A 111 -10.26 1.72 4.43
C GLU A 111 -8.99 2.28 3.77
N GLU A 112 -9.05 2.45 2.45
CA GLU A 112 -7.95 3.04 1.67
C GLU A 112 -7.94 4.56 1.86
N ILE A 113 -6.88 5.09 2.46
CA ILE A 113 -6.75 6.54 2.74
C ILE A 113 -6.31 7.30 1.48
N PHE A 114 -5.45 6.70 0.65
CA PHE A 114 -4.88 7.29 -0.56
C PHE A 114 -4.17 8.63 -0.31
N GLY A 115 -3.38 8.66 0.77
CA GLY A 115 -2.67 9.85 1.24
C GLY A 115 -1.45 9.48 2.10
N PRO A 116 -0.64 10.45 2.54
CA PRO A 116 0.62 10.21 3.23
C PRO A 116 0.40 9.80 4.70
N VAL A 117 -0.26 8.68 4.92
CA VAL A 117 -0.61 8.17 6.25
C VAL A 117 -0.15 6.72 6.40
N LEU A 118 0.57 6.43 7.47
CA LEU A 118 1.10 5.14 7.82
C LEU A 118 0.58 4.71 9.20
N GLY A 119 0.00 3.52 9.27
CA GLY A 119 -0.41 2.87 10.53
C GLY A 119 0.50 1.70 10.89
N ILE A 120 1.06 1.72 12.09
CA ILE A 120 1.89 0.65 12.64
C ILE A 120 1.03 -0.22 13.58
N MET A 121 1.00 -1.52 13.29
CA MET A 121 0.32 -2.54 14.07
C MET A 121 1.33 -3.55 14.60
N SER A 122 1.26 -3.88 15.88
CA SER A 122 2.08 -4.94 16.48
C SER A 122 1.46 -6.31 16.23
N VAL A 123 2.28 -7.30 15.86
CA VAL A 123 1.85 -8.70 15.70
C VAL A 123 2.79 -9.64 16.45
N LYS A 124 2.26 -10.75 16.92
CA LYS A 124 3.01 -11.74 17.71
C LYS A 124 3.91 -12.61 16.84
N ASN A 125 3.45 -12.94 15.63
CA ASN A 125 4.13 -13.85 14.71
C ASN A 125 3.62 -13.67 13.28
N ALA A 126 4.20 -14.44 12.36
CA ALA A 126 3.85 -14.39 10.93
C ALA A 126 2.41 -14.83 10.63
N ASP A 127 1.87 -15.79 11.39
CA ASP A 127 0.50 -16.29 11.18
C ASP A 127 -0.53 -15.22 11.54
N GLU A 128 -0.31 -14.48 12.63
CA GLU A 128 -1.15 -13.34 13.00
C GLU A 128 -1.04 -12.22 11.96
N ALA A 129 0.18 -11.93 11.49
CA ALA A 129 0.40 -10.96 10.42
C ALA A 129 -0.36 -11.35 9.15
N LEU A 130 -0.28 -12.61 8.74
CA LEU A 130 -0.98 -13.13 7.57
C LEU A 130 -2.49 -13.02 7.74
N LYS A 131 -3.02 -13.35 8.92
CA LYS A 131 -4.44 -13.24 9.23
C LYS A 131 -4.93 -11.79 9.10
N ILE A 132 -4.24 -10.84 9.76
CA ILE A 132 -4.61 -9.41 9.73
C ILE A 132 -4.43 -8.83 8.32
N ALA A 133 -3.34 -9.15 7.63
CA ALA A 133 -3.10 -8.68 6.27
C ALA A 133 -4.18 -9.16 5.29
N SER A 134 -4.70 -10.37 5.50
CA SER A 134 -5.73 -10.98 4.65
C SER A 134 -7.16 -10.52 5.00
N ASP A 135 -7.39 -9.98 6.20
CA ASP A 135 -8.68 -9.50 6.67
C ASP A 135 -8.96 -8.08 6.16
N THR A 136 -9.22 -8.00 4.86
CA THR A 136 -9.53 -6.76 4.13
C THR A 136 -10.30 -7.10 2.87
N ASP A 137 -11.09 -6.17 2.37
CA ASP A 137 -11.79 -6.27 1.08
C ASP A 137 -10.85 -6.08 -0.13
N TYR A 138 -9.62 -5.68 0.11
CA TYR A 138 -8.61 -5.40 -0.92
C TYR A 138 -7.59 -6.51 -1.07
N GLY A 139 -6.90 -6.54 -2.19
CA GLY A 139 -5.86 -7.52 -2.46
C GLY A 139 -5.00 -7.14 -3.68
N LEU A 140 -4.45 -5.92 -3.69
CA LEU A 140 -3.61 -5.47 -4.80
C LEU A 140 -2.15 -5.82 -4.57
N HIS A 141 -1.55 -5.29 -3.50
CA HIS A 141 -0.13 -5.40 -3.24
C HIS A 141 0.18 -5.64 -1.76
N ALA A 142 1.20 -6.45 -1.52
CA ALA A 142 1.80 -6.62 -0.20
C ALA A 142 3.32 -6.73 -0.28
N THR A 143 4.01 -6.35 0.80
CA THR A 143 5.46 -6.54 0.94
C THR A 143 5.77 -7.34 2.19
N VAL A 144 6.64 -8.35 2.07
CA VAL A 144 7.10 -9.18 3.17
C VAL A 144 8.60 -8.94 3.40
N PHE A 145 8.99 -8.65 4.63
CA PHE A 145 10.39 -8.50 5.03
C PHE A 145 10.79 -9.61 5.98
N THR A 146 11.64 -10.51 5.54
CA THR A 146 12.18 -11.62 6.35
C THR A 146 13.46 -12.17 5.75
N GLN A 147 14.37 -12.67 6.61
CA GLN A 147 15.56 -13.41 6.17
C GLN A 147 15.30 -14.92 6.01
N ASN A 148 14.15 -15.40 6.48
CA ASN A 148 13.76 -16.80 6.34
C ASN A 148 13.03 -17.00 5.02
N ILE A 149 13.67 -17.73 4.08
CA ILE A 149 13.12 -17.96 2.75
C ILE A 149 11.83 -18.80 2.76
N ASP A 150 11.72 -19.76 3.66
CA ASP A 150 10.50 -20.58 3.77
C ASP A 150 9.31 -19.74 4.23
N GLN A 151 9.53 -18.85 5.21
CA GLN A 151 8.53 -17.89 5.66
C GLN A 151 8.15 -16.90 4.55
N ALA A 152 9.12 -16.38 3.81
CA ALA A 152 8.89 -15.48 2.68
C ALA A 152 7.98 -16.12 1.63
N LEU A 153 8.31 -17.34 1.22
CA LEU A 153 7.55 -18.08 0.21
C LEU A 153 6.16 -18.51 0.72
N HIS A 154 6.08 -18.92 1.99
CA HIS A 154 4.79 -19.24 2.61
C HIS A 154 3.86 -18.04 2.61
N MET A 155 4.32 -16.90 3.11
CA MET A 155 3.52 -15.67 3.15
C MET A 155 3.17 -15.17 1.76
N ALA A 156 4.12 -15.18 0.83
CA ALA A 156 3.88 -14.72 -0.54
C ALA A 156 2.79 -15.55 -1.26
N ARG A 157 2.73 -16.85 -1.00
CA ARG A 157 1.69 -17.73 -1.57
C ARG A 157 0.35 -17.62 -0.86
N SER A 158 0.35 -17.28 0.42
CA SER A 158 -0.86 -17.26 1.26
C SER A 158 -1.56 -15.93 1.27
N LEU A 159 -0.86 -14.83 0.99
CA LEU A 159 -1.45 -13.49 0.91
C LEU A 159 -2.35 -13.39 -0.33
N PRO A 160 -3.65 -13.03 -0.16
CA PRO A 160 -4.59 -12.92 -1.27
C PRO A 160 -4.40 -11.58 -2.01
N CYS A 161 -3.23 -11.37 -2.59
CA CYS A 161 -2.84 -10.17 -3.33
C CYS A 161 -2.37 -10.53 -4.74
N GLY A 162 -2.55 -9.61 -5.68
CA GLY A 162 -2.09 -9.81 -7.06
C GLY A 162 -0.58 -9.70 -7.21
N THR A 163 0.06 -8.87 -6.39
CA THR A 163 1.52 -8.74 -6.33
C THR A 163 2.00 -8.85 -4.89
N VAL A 164 3.03 -9.67 -4.67
CA VAL A 164 3.73 -9.74 -3.38
C VAL A 164 5.22 -9.56 -3.63
N SER A 165 5.80 -8.52 -3.06
CA SER A 165 7.25 -8.31 -3.07
C SER A 165 7.91 -8.80 -1.78
N VAL A 166 9.14 -9.26 -1.88
CA VAL A 166 9.90 -9.77 -0.74
C VAL A 166 11.20 -8.98 -0.58
N ASN A 167 11.42 -8.46 0.62
CA ASN A 167 12.60 -7.68 1.02
C ASN A 167 12.84 -6.39 0.20
N GLY A 168 11.80 -5.89 -0.47
CA GLY A 168 11.84 -4.66 -1.22
C GLY A 168 10.44 -4.23 -1.62
N PHE A 169 10.20 -2.94 -1.78
CA PHE A 169 8.98 -2.44 -2.39
C PHE A 169 9.14 -2.42 -3.90
N SER A 170 8.28 -3.12 -4.61
CA SER A 170 8.23 -3.14 -6.08
C SER A 170 6.85 -3.60 -6.54
N GLU A 171 6.33 -2.93 -7.54
CA GLU A 171 5.08 -3.32 -8.23
C GLU A 171 5.33 -4.36 -9.34
N GLY A 172 6.58 -4.78 -9.53
CA GLY A 172 7.02 -5.66 -10.60
C GLY A 172 7.68 -4.90 -11.76
N ASP A 173 7.63 -5.48 -12.93
CA ASP A 173 8.19 -4.96 -14.20
C ASP A 173 7.08 -4.91 -15.25
N ILE A 174 7.25 -4.12 -16.31
CA ILE A 174 6.30 -4.05 -17.44
C ILE A 174 6.01 -5.43 -18.08
N LYS A 175 6.88 -6.40 -17.86
CA LYS A 175 6.74 -7.78 -18.35
C LYS A 175 6.01 -8.70 -17.38
N THR A 176 5.71 -8.23 -16.18
CA THR A 176 5.00 -9.01 -15.16
C THR A 176 3.54 -8.58 -15.05
N PRO A 177 2.59 -9.51 -14.96
CA PRO A 177 1.18 -9.16 -14.81
C PRO A 177 0.94 -8.35 -13.53
N PHE A 178 0.17 -7.27 -13.65
CA PHE A 178 -0.25 -6.42 -12.54
C PHE A 178 -1.78 -6.41 -12.42
N GLY A 179 -2.29 -6.53 -11.21
CA GLY A 179 -3.72 -6.48 -10.94
C GLY A 179 -4.07 -7.01 -9.56
N GLY A 180 -5.27 -6.73 -9.10
CA GLY A 180 -5.71 -7.05 -7.75
C GLY A 180 -6.59 -8.29 -7.66
N TYR A 181 -6.72 -8.77 -6.43
CA TYR A 181 -7.74 -9.73 -6.00
C TYR A 181 -8.86 -8.98 -5.28
N LYS A 182 -9.95 -9.65 -4.97
CA LYS A 182 -11.10 -9.11 -4.24
C LYS A 182 -11.60 -7.81 -4.90
N GLN A 183 -11.84 -6.74 -4.13
CA GLN A 183 -12.30 -5.45 -4.67
C GLN A 183 -11.21 -4.64 -5.39
N SER A 184 -9.95 -5.05 -5.27
CA SER A 184 -8.84 -4.37 -5.98
C SER A 184 -8.71 -4.74 -7.45
N GLY A 185 -9.50 -5.67 -7.97
CA GLY A 185 -9.41 -6.03 -9.37
C GLY A 185 -10.36 -7.15 -9.81
N SER A 186 -10.19 -7.55 -11.05
CA SER A 186 -10.91 -8.65 -11.70
C SER A 186 -9.92 -9.76 -12.10
N LEU A 187 -10.34 -10.66 -12.98
CA LEU A 187 -9.43 -11.64 -13.60
C LEU A 187 -8.46 -11.01 -14.60
N ALA A 188 -8.75 -9.80 -15.08
CA ALA A 188 -7.87 -9.07 -15.98
C ALA A 188 -6.55 -8.67 -15.28
N ARG A 189 -5.50 -8.59 -16.08
CA ARG A 189 -4.16 -8.14 -15.63
C ARG A 189 -3.62 -7.11 -16.59
N ASP A 190 -3.09 -6.01 -16.05
CA ASP A 190 -2.28 -5.06 -16.79
C ASP A 190 -0.84 -5.57 -16.87
N ASN A 191 -0.07 -5.05 -17.79
CA ASN A 191 1.33 -5.46 -18.02
C ASN A 191 1.47 -6.96 -18.41
N GLY A 192 2.68 -7.36 -18.74
CA GLY A 192 2.92 -8.70 -19.21
C GLY A 192 2.20 -9.04 -20.53
N THR A 193 2.19 -10.30 -20.88
CA THR A 193 1.44 -10.83 -22.04
C THR A 193 -0.06 -10.84 -21.79
N GLU A 194 -0.45 -10.96 -20.54
CA GLU A 194 -1.85 -10.99 -20.07
C GLU A 194 -2.61 -9.71 -20.37
N ALA A 195 -1.90 -8.58 -20.43
CA ALA A 195 -2.51 -7.29 -20.78
C ALA A 195 -3.18 -7.30 -22.15
N ILE A 196 -2.66 -8.06 -23.10
CA ILE A 196 -3.20 -8.17 -24.47
C ILE A 196 -4.59 -8.80 -24.44
N GLU A 197 -4.83 -9.76 -23.55
CA GLU A 197 -6.10 -10.46 -23.47
C GLU A 197 -7.27 -9.55 -23.11
N GLN A 198 -7.04 -8.45 -22.44
CA GLN A 198 -8.06 -7.45 -22.11
C GLN A 198 -8.63 -6.73 -23.35
N TYR A 199 -7.88 -6.70 -24.45
CA TYR A 199 -8.25 -6.04 -25.71
C TYR A 199 -8.76 -7.03 -26.76
N LEU A 200 -8.86 -8.32 -26.41
CA LEU A 200 -9.25 -9.39 -27.32
C LEU A 200 -10.59 -10.02 -26.90
N GLN A 201 -11.33 -10.47 -27.88
CA GLN A 201 -12.53 -11.27 -27.66
C GLN A 201 -12.36 -12.63 -28.35
N THR A 202 -12.54 -13.71 -27.59
CA THR A 202 -12.53 -15.06 -28.15
C THR A 202 -13.78 -15.29 -28.99
N LYS A 203 -13.59 -15.77 -30.23
CA LYS A 203 -14.65 -16.13 -31.16
C LYS A 203 -14.47 -17.53 -31.66
N THR A 204 -15.51 -18.35 -31.57
CA THR A 204 -15.54 -19.66 -32.18
C THR A 204 -16.16 -19.58 -33.58
N ILE A 205 -15.48 -20.15 -34.58
CA ILE A 205 -16.00 -20.29 -35.94
C ILE A 205 -16.10 -21.78 -36.24
N TRP A 206 -17.31 -22.25 -36.47
CA TRP A 206 -17.56 -23.62 -36.89
C TRP A 206 -17.91 -23.62 -38.38
N VAL A 207 -17.17 -24.38 -39.19
CA VAL A 207 -17.44 -24.52 -40.62
C VAL A 207 -17.64 -25.98 -40.92
N GLN A 208 -18.81 -26.33 -41.42
CA GLN A 208 -19.10 -27.67 -41.94
C GLN A 208 -19.02 -27.64 -43.45
N THR A 209 -18.08 -28.36 -44.01
CA THR A 209 -17.98 -28.57 -45.44
C THR A 209 -18.86 -29.78 -45.86
N LYS A 210 -19.53 -29.72 -46.99
CA LYS A 210 -20.23 -30.88 -47.52
C LYS A 210 -19.21 -31.97 -47.83
N ASN A 211 -19.38 -33.15 -47.24
CA ASN A 211 -18.65 -34.32 -47.69
C ASN A 211 -19.09 -34.59 -49.14
N THR A 212 -18.18 -34.47 -50.06
CA THR A 212 -18.31 -34.97 -51.41
C THR A 212 -18.07 -36.45 -51.40
#